data_9792f55f10918f24dfd4123e8232dafc
#
_entry.id   9792f55f10918f24dfd4123e8232dafc
#
_cell.length_a   1.000
_cell.length_b   1.000
_cell.length_c   1.000
_cell.angle_alpha   90.00
_cell.angle_beta   90.00
_cell.angle_gamma   90.00
#
_symmetry.space_group_name_H-M   'P 1'
#
loop_
_entity.id
_entity.type
_entity.pdbx_description
1 polymer ?
#
loop_
_entity_poly.entity_id
_entity_poly.type
_entity_poly.pdbx_seq_one_letter_code
_entity_poly.pdbx_strand_id
1 'polypeptide(L)'
;TFQKDIEMQDGRNIQLATGTGTKLGTGTGEKLGFFNATPVVRQTALTPQESTITFVEPLTPDYAINEVTSTSPFGFANANEGNTFIGVVENLQVRMTQLVTRLTSYGLLP
;
A
#
# COMPACT_ATOMS: atom_id res chain seq x y z
N THR A 1 -4.06 -27.38 -22.12
CA THR A 1 -4.18 -25.91 -22.34
C THR A 1 -5.63 -25.58 -22.65
N PHE A 2 -6.22 -24.64 -21.90
CA PHE A 2 -7.56 -24.14 -22.18
C PHE A 2 -7.47 -23.12 -23.33
N GLN A 3 -8.27 -23.38 -24.40
CA GLN A 3 -8.39 -22.48 -25.55
C GLN A 3 -9.68 -21.66 -25.54
N LYS A 4 -10.49 -21.83 -24.51
CA LYS A 4 -11.75 -21.14 -24.29
C LYS A 4 -11.85 -20.64 -22.86
N ASP A 5 -12.75 -19.69 -22.61
CA ASP A 5 -13.03 -19.18 -21.29
C ASP A 5 -13.53 -20.28 -20.35
N ILE A 6 -13.23 -20.13 -19.08
CA ILE A 6 -13.81 -20.90 -17.98
C ILE A 6 -14.94 -20.06 -17.40
N GLU A 7 -16.17 -20.41 -17.68
CA GLU A 7 -17.36 -19.79 -17.13
C GLU A 7 -17.84 -20.57 -15.91
N MET A 8 -17.99 -19.88 -14.80
CA MET A 8 -18.54 -20.45 -13.57
C MET A 8 -19.96 -19.91 -13.35
N GLN A 9 -20.90 -20.80 -13.11
CA GLN A 9 -22.28 -20.46 -12.80
C GLN A 9 -22.43 -19.94 -11.38
N ASP A 10 -23.54 -19.24 -11.11
CA ASP A 10 -23.87 -18.73 -9.78
C ASP A 10 -23.80 -19.83 -8.70
N GLY A 11 -23.34 -19.44 -7.52
CA GLY A 11 -23.20 -20.34 -6.37
C GLY A 11 -22.02 -21.31 -6.46
N ARG A 12 -21.15 -21.20 -7.46
CA ARG A 12 -19.95 -22.04 -7.60
C ARG A 12 -18.72 -21.31 -7.04
N ASN A 13 -17.78 -22.11 -6.53
CA ASN A 13 -16.54 -21.63 -5.94
C ASN A 13 -15.33 -22.28 -6.61
N ILE A 14 -14.23 -21.55 -6.68
CA ILE A 14 -12.91 -22.13 -6.94
C ILE A 14 -12.28 -22.44 -5.57
N GLN A 15 -12.27 -23.72 -5.22
CA GLN A 15 -11.64 -24.17 -3.97
C GLN A 15 -10.15 -24.40 -4.20
N LEU A 16 -9.35 -23.76 -3.38
CA LEU A 16 -7.89 -23.86 -3.45
C LEU A 16 -7.36 -24.87 -2.43
N ALA A 17 -6.25 -25.51 -2.76
CA ALA A 17 -5.58 -26.47 -1.87
C ALA A 17 -5.06 -25.81 -0.61
N THR A 18 -5.13 -26.53 0.52
CA THR A 18 -4.73 -26.00 1.86
C THR A 18 -3.30 -26.38 2.27
N GLY A 19 -2.64 -27.29 1.57
CA GLY A 19 -1.26 -27.70 1.86
C GLY A 19 -0.25 -26.65 1.40
N THR A 20 0.32 -26.80 0.21
CA THR A 20 1.27 -25.82 -0.35
C THR A 20 0.57 -24.63 -1.03
N GLY A 21 -0.75 -24.69 -1.18
CA GLY A 21 -1.56 -23.67 -1.83
C GLY A 21 -1.58 -23.77 -3.37
N THR A 22 -2.26 -22.83 -3.99
CA THR A 22 -2.42 -22.74 -5.45
C THR A 22 -1.98 -21.36 -5.93
N LYS A 23 -1.28 -21.29 -7.05
CA LYS A 23 -0.85 -20.03 -7.65
C LYS A 23 -1.74 -19.69 -8.86
N LEU A 24 -2.12 -18.42 -8.96
CA LEU A 24 -2.63 -17.84 -10.20
C LEU A 24 -1.44 -17.13 -10.88
N GLY A 25 -0.91 -17.76 -11.91
CA GLY A 25 0.33 -17.35 -12.56
C GLY A 25 1.59 -17.90 -11.86
N THR A 26 2.55 -18.27 -12.66
CA THR A 26 3.82 -18.87 -12.22
C THR A 26 5.03 -18.03 -12.60
N GLY A 27 4.87 -17.10 -13.55
CA GLY A 27 5.92 -16.21 -14.04
C GLY A 27 5.60 -14.74 -13.82
N THR A 28 6.60 -13.93 -13.58
CA THR A 28 6.45 -12.47 -13.36
C THR A 28 5.98 -11.71 -14.59
N GLY A 29 6.15 -12.28 -15.79
CA GLY A 29 5.68 -11.70 -17.05
C GLY A 29 4.23 -12.05 -17.40
N GLU A 30 3.59 -12.95 -16.66
CA GLU A 30 2.18 -13.28 -16.86
C GLU A 30 1.29 -12.11 -16.41
N LYS A 31 0.18 -11.93 -17.11
CA LYS A 31 -0.73 -10.81 -16.90
C LYS A 31 -2.02 -11.25 -16.23
N LEU A 32 -2.48 -10.48 -15.25
CA LEU A 32 -3.73 -10.70 -14.54
C LEU A 32 -4.52 -9.38 -14.44
N GLY A 33 -5.82 -9.46 -14.54
CA GLY A 33 -6.74 -8.34 -14.32
C GLY A 33 -8.03 -8.83 -13.69
N PHE A 34 -8.72 -7.95 -12.98
CA PHE A 34 -10.01 -8.21 -12.35
C PHE A 34 -11.06 -7.23 -12.89
N PHE A 35 -12.33 -7.60 -12.82
CA PHE A 35 -13.47 -6.74 -13.15
C PHE A 35 -13.33 -5.98 -14.48
N ASN A 36 -12.97 -6.69 -15.53
CA ASN A 36 -12.79 -6.15 -16.89
C ASN A 36 -11.62 -5.13 -17.03
N ALA A 37 -10.73 -5.05 -16.08
CA ALA A 37 -9.51 -4.26 -16.23
C ALA A 37 -8.57 -4.91 -17.25
N THR A 38 -7.83 -4.09 -18.00
CA THR A 38 -6.78 -4.58 -18.89
C THR A 38 -5.72 -5.34 -18.09
N PRO A 39 -5.46 -6.62 -18.42
CA PRO A 39 -4.50 -7.42 -17.65
C PRO A 39 -3.09 -6.82 -17.64
N VAL A 40 -2.48 -6.75 -16.48
CA VAL A 40 -1.14 -6.23 -16.26
C VAL A 40 -0.22 -7.29 -15.66
N VAL A 41 1.08 -7.15 -15.88
CA VAL A 41 2.12 -8.00 -15.27
C VAL A 41 2.21 -7.73 -13.77
N ARG A 42 2.89 -8.61 -13.04
CA ARG A 42 3.19 -8.40 -11.63
C ARG A 42 3.84 -7.02 -11.44
N GLN A 43 3.26 -6.22 -10.56
CA GLN A 43 3.74 -4.88 -10.28
C GLN A 43 5.09 -4.91 -9.53
N THR A 44 5.91 -3.90 -9.77
CA THR A 44 7.19 -3.72 -9.08
C THR A 44 7.01 -3.39 -7.60
N ALA A 45 8.07 -3.52 -6.82
CA ALA A 45 8.05 -3.12 -5.41
C ALA A 45 7.69 -1.62 -5.25
N LEU A 46 7.11 -1.29 -4.12
CA LEU A 46 6.90 0.11 -3.74
C LEU A 46 8.25 0.80 -3.47
N THR A 47 8.26 2.12 -3.53
CA THR A 47 9.38 2.91 -3.01
C THR A 47 9.75 2.41 -1.61
N PRO A 48 11.03 2.19 -1.32
CA PRO A 48 11.46 1.79 0.02
C PRO A 48 10.92 2.74 1.09
N GLN A 49 10.60 2.18 2.24
CA GLN A 49 10.21 3.00 3.39
C GLN A 49 11.42 3.76 3.91
N GLU A 50 11.23 5.04 4.20
CA GLU A 50 12.18 5.81 4.98
C GLU A 50 12.41 5.17 6.36
N SER A 51 13.50 5.56 7.00
CA SER A 51 13.81 5.06 8.35
C SER A 51 12.65 5.31 9.31
N THR A 52 12.41 4.35 10.19
CA THR A 52 11.34 4.45 11.17
C THR A 52 11.59 5.63 12.11
N ILE A 53 10.60 6.49 12.27
CA ILE A 53 10.61 7.49 13.34
C ILE A 53 10.31 6.76 14.65
N THR A 54 11.19 6.92 15.62
CA THR A 54 10.95 6.44 16.98
C THR A 54 10.21 7.54 17.75
N PHE A 55 8.99 7.24 18.14
CA PHE A 55 8.21 8.10 19.02
C PHE A 55 8.50 7.70 20.48
N VAL A 56 8.94 8.66 21.27
CA VAL A 56 9.05 8.48 22.72
C VAL A 56 7.80 9.10 23.34
N GLU A 57 6.93 8.24 23.86
CA GLU A 57 5.65 8.67 24.43
C GLU A 57 5.85 9.59 25.64
N PRO A 58 5.23 10.78 25.66
CA PRO A 58 5.24 11.63 26.85
C PRO A 58 4.45 10.99 27.99
N LEU A 59 4.72 11.41 29.22
CA LEU A 59 4.03 10.89 30.41
C LEU A 59 2.49 11.02 30.36
N THR A 60 1.99 12.04 29.66
CA THR A 60 0.57 12.26 29.44
C THR A 60 0.36 12.62 27.99
N PRO A 61 -0.09 11.66 27.14
CA PRO A 61 -0.38 11.96 25.74
C PRO A 61 -1.52 12.97 25.60
N ASP A 62 -1.32 13.97 24.74
CA ASP A 62 -2.35 14.93 24.36
C ASP A 62 -2.71 14.71 22.87
N TYR A 63 -3.89 14.17 22.64
CA TYR A 63 -4.42 13.92 21.30
C TYR A 63 -5.26 15.09 20.76
N ALA A 64 -5.53 16.10 21.58
CA ALA A 64 -6.24 17.31 21.17
C ALA A 64 -5.24 18.29 20.54
N ILE A 65 -4.90 18.06 19.27
CA ILE A 65 -4.05 18.98 18.50
C ILE A 65 -4.91 20.19 18.14
N ASN A 66 -4.78 21.23 18.93
CA ASN A 66 -5.41 22.52 18.64
C ASN A 66 -4.52 23.32 17.67
N GLU A 67 -4.24 24.57 17.96
CA GLU A 67 -3.39 25.40 17.13
C GLU A 67 -1.94 25.35 17.60
N VAL A 68 -1.00 25.19 16.66
CA VAL A 68 0.44 25.25 16.97
C VAL A 68 0.89 26.72 16.89
N THR A 69 0.72 27.44 17.98
CA THR A 69 1.03 28.89 18.07
C THR A 69 2.35 29.20 18.78
N SER A 70 3.18 28.20 19.01
CA SER A 70 4.44 28.36 19.73
C SER A 70 5.49 29.11 18.89
N THR A 71 6.21 30.03 19.52
CA THR A 71 7.39 30.69 18.96
C THR A 71 8.65 29.81 19.00
N SER A 72 8.60 28.70 19.72
CA SER A 72 9.61 27.64 19.71
C SER A 72 9.35 26.69 18.54
N PRO A 73 10.31 25.80 18.17
CA PRO A 73 10.22 24.98 16.95
C PRO A 73 9.10 23.92 16.96
N PHE A 74 7.90 24.31 17.27
CA PHE A 74 6.66 23.51 17.13
C PHE A 74 6.74 22.10 17.72
N GLY A 75 7.41 21.93 18.87
CA GLY A 75 7.62 20.65 19.54
C GLY A 75 8.79 19.82 19.02
N PHE A 76 9.52 20.29 18.01
CA PHE A 76 10.77 19.68 17.56
C PHE A 76 11.98 20.33 18.25
N ALA A 77 13.00 19.53 18.60
CA ALA A 77 14.20 20.03 19.23
C ALA A 77 15.06 20.87 18.26
N ASN A 78 14.96 20.60 16.96
CA ASN A 78 15.67 21.31 15.91
C ASN A 78 14.95 21.19 14.56
N ALA A 79 15.41 21.99 13.58
CA ALA A 79 14.81 22.01 12.24
C ALA A 79 14.93 20.65 11.51
N ASN A 80 15.98 19.87 11.79
CA ASN A 80 16.17 18.58 11.14
C ASN A 80 15.11 17.56 11.56
N GLU A 81 14.68 17.57 12.81
CA GLU A 81 13.59 16.73 13.29
C GLU A 81 12.27 17.06 12.56
N GLY A 82 11.93 18.35 12.45
CA GLY A 82 10.77 18.80 11.69
C GLY A 82 10.83 18.41 10.22
N ASN A 83 11.97 18.63 9.57
CA ASN A 83 12.18 18.24 8.18
C ASN A 83 12.09 16.72 7.98
N THR A 84 12.64 15.93 8.90
CA THR A 84 12.55 14.47 8.87
C THR A 84 11.11 14.02 8.98
N PHE A 85 10.32 14.60 9.87
CA PHE A 85 8.89 14.29 9.99
C PHE A 85 8.14 14.57 8.67
N ILE A 86 8.37 15.73 8.06
CA ILE A 86 7.76 16.09 6.78
C ILE A 86 8.18 15.11 5.69
N GLY A 87 9.45 14.75 5.63
CA GLY A 87 9.97 13.78 4.66
C GLY A 87 9.33 12.40 4.79
N VAL A 88 9.11 11.92 6.02
CA VAL A 88 8.41 10.64 6.27
C VAL A 88 6.96 10.71 5.82
N VAL A 89 6.27 11.82 6.06
CA VAL A 89 4.87 12.01 5.59
C VAL A 89 4.82 12.03 4.06
N GLU A 90 5.73 12.73 3.40
CA GLU A 90 5.85 12.74 1.94
C GLU A 90 6.08 11.33 1.39
N ASN A 91 7.02 10.59 1.97
CA ASN A 91 7.28 9.19 1.58
C ASN A 91 6.04 8.30 1.74
N LEU A 92 5.28 8.46 2.83
CA LEU A 92 4.01 7.75 3.02
C LEU A 92 2.99 8.09 1.94
N GLN A 93 2.87 9.36 1.54
CA GLN A 93 1.99 9.78 0.46
C GLN A 93 2.38 9.13 -0.88
N VAL A 94 3.68 9.12 -1.21
CA VAL A 94 4.20 8.46 -2.41
C VAL A 94 3.85 6.97 -2.40
N ARG A 95 4.10 6.28 -1.31
CA ARG A 95 3.81 4.84 -1.17
C ARG A 95 2.32 4.55 -1.27
N MET A 96 1.47 5.38 -0.67
CA MET A 96 0.01 5.24 -0.77
C MET A 96 -0.47 5.42 -2.21
N THR A 97 0.02 6.43 -2.91
CA THR A 97 -0.30 6.67 -4.32
C THR A 97 0.11 5.48 -5.19
N GLN A 98 1.31 4.95 -4.98
CA GLN A 98 1.78 3.76 -5.69
C GLN A 98 0.90 2.53 -5.41
N LEU A 99 0.48 2.34 -4.17
CA LEU A 99 -0.41 1.23 -3.79
C LEU A 99 -1.75 1.34 -4.49
N VAL A 100 -2.39 2.51 -4.43
CA VAL A 100 -3.66 2.79 -5.11
C VAL A 100 -3.54 2.55 -6.61
N THR A 101 -2.50 3.09 -7.25
CA THR A 101 -2.27 2.92 -8.69
C THR A 101 -2.14 1.45 -9.06
N ARG A 102 -1.43 0.64 -8.27
CA ARG A 102 -1.26 -0.80 -8.55
C ARG A 102 -2.54 -1.58 -8.38
N LEU A 103 -3.31 -1.29 -7.33
CA LEU A 103 -4.62 -1.93 -7.12
C LEU A 103 -5.60 -1.56 -8.25
N THR A 104 -5.61 -0.30 -8.67
CA THR A 104 -6.41 0.15 -9.82
C THR A 104 -5.98 -0.55 -11.11
N SER A 105 -4.67 -0.72 -11.33
CA SER A 105 -4.14 -1.43 -12.51
C SER A 105 -4.61 -2.89 -12.58
N TYR A 106 -4.78 -3.55 -11.45
CA TYR A 106 -5.36 -4.89 -11.39
C TYR A 106 -6.90 -4.90 -11.48
N GLY A 107 -7.56 -3.75 -11.38
CA GLY A 107 -9.00 -3.64 -11.33
C GLY A 107 -9.62 -3.93 -9.96
N LEU A 108 -8.82 -3.87 -8.90
CA LEU A 108 -9.29 -4.07 -7.51
C LEU A 108 -9.82 -2.78 -6.88
N LEU A 109 -9.49 -1.65 -7.47
CA LEU A 109 -10.06 -0.33 -7.16
C LEU A 109 -10.55 0.32 -8.44
N PRO A 110 -11.60 1.15 -8.37
CA PRO A 110 -12.11 1.89 -9.51
C PRO A 110 -11.12 2.94 -10.03
#